data_883becb2fa580c53c6e6d9213b6f00f7
#
_entry.id   883becb2fa580c53c6e6d9213b6f00f7
#
_cell.length_a   1.000
_cell.length_b   1.000
_cell.length_c   1.000
_cell.angle_alpha   90.00
_cell.angle_beta   90.00
_cell.angle_gamma   90.00
#
_symmetry.space_group_name_H-M   'P 1'
#
loop_
_entity.id
_entity.type
_entity.pdbx_description
1 polymer ?
#
loop_
_entity_poly.entity_id
_entity_poly.type
_entity_poly.pdbx_seq_one_letter_code
_entity_poly.pdbx_strand_id
1 'polypeptide(L)'
;ELNLEDGWTDPKFHDELTERYLKHIDLVADAGYRNLICFSGNKRGVSPEQGLQHAVTGLKRIIKQAEKRGVILQMELFNSKVDHPDYFADNSAWGIALCKQLGSANFKLLYDIYHMQISEGDIIRTIRDNHEYFGHYHTAGVPGRNEINDTQELFYPAIIKAINKTGFNGYVAQEFLPTPKTILGQIESLREAILICDV
;
A
#
# COMPACT_ATOMS: atom_id res chain seq x y z
N GLU A 1 20.80 4.50 7.15
CA GLU A 1 19.97 3.63 6.33
C GLU A 1 18.58 4.26 6.20
N LEU A 2 18.03 4.36 4.96
CA LEU A 2 16.70 4.93 4.75
C LEU A 2 15.63 4.00 5.34
N ASN A 3 14.62 4.60 5.92
CA ASN A 3 13.44 3.90 6.44
C ASN A 3 12.16 4.41 5.72
N LEU A 4 10.98 3.93 6.11
CA LEU A 4 9.70 4.33 5.49
C LEU A 4 9.36 5.83 5.63
N GLU A 5 9.99 6.51 6.59
CA GLU A 5 9.83 7.97 6.80
C GLU A 5 10.66 8.80 5.81
N ASP A 6 11.64 8.16 5.15
CA ASP A 6 12.57 8.77 4.21
C ASP A 6 12.16 8.40 2.77
N GLY A 7 11.13 9.05 2.27
CA GLY A 7 10.46 8.64 1.03
C GLY A 7 10.51 9.68 -0.08
N TRP A 8 9.71 9.41 -1.10
CA TRP A 8 9.71 10.15 -2.37
C TRP A 8 9.21 11.60 -2.30
N THR A 9 8.60 12.02 -1.19
CA THR A 9 8.15 13.41 -1.01
C THR A 9 9.25 14.36 -0.54
N ASP A 10 10.43 13.85 -0.18
CA ASP A 10 11.59 14.65 0.21
C ASP A 10 12.71 14.54 -0.84
N PRO A 11 12.99 15.61 -1.63
CA PRO A 11 13.96 15.57 -2.71
C PRO A 11 15.39 15.20 -2.28
N LYS A 12 15.73 15.40 -1.00
CA LYS A 12 17.09 15.07 -0.50
C LYS A 12 17.40 13.58 -0.57
N PHE A 13 16.36 12.72 -0.62
CA PHE A 13 16.52 11.26 -0.71
C PHE A 13 16.44 10.74 -2.14
N HIS A 14 16.07 11.57 -3.13
CA HIS A 14 15.81 11.09 -4.50
C HIS A 14 17.01 10.35 -5.12
N ASP A 15 18.22 10.81 -4.91
CA ASP A 15 19.40 10.19 -5.52
C ASP A 15 19.62 8.77 -4.94
N GLU A 16 19.61 8.64 -3.62
CA GLU A 16 19.77 7.34 -2.96
C GLU A 16 18.59 6.40 -3.24
N LEU A 17 17.35 6.91 -3.18
CA LEU A 17 16.16 6.12 -3.53
C LEU A 17 16.21 5.66 -4.98
N THR A 18 16.60 6.51 -5.91
CA THR A 18 16.74 6.15 -7.34
C THR A 18 17.72 4.99 -7.51
N GLU A 19 18.91 5.09 -6.93
CA GLU A 19 19.92 4.02 -7.03
C GLU A 19 19.41 2.69 -6.46
N ARG A 20 18.79 2.73 -5.27
CA ARG A 20 18.27 1.54 -4.60
C ARG A 20 17.12 0.90 -5.38
N TYR A 21 16.12 1.72 -5.80
CA TYR A 21 14.94 1.19 -6.50
C TYR A 21 15.27 0.66 -7.89
N LEU A 22 16.20 1.25 -8.64
CA LEU A 22 16.64 0.67 -9.91
C LEU A 22 17.20 -0.75 -9.71
N LYS A 23 18.03 -0.97 -8.67
CA LYS A 23 18.54 -2.31 -8.32
C LYS A 23 17.42 -3.26 -7.89
N HIS A 24 16.49 -2.78 -7.05
CA HIS A 24 15.38 -3.62 -6.57
C HIS A 24 14.39 -3.97 -7.68
N ILE A 25 14.12 -3.08 -8.63
CA ILE A 25 13.29 -3.37 -9.81
C ILE A 25 13.88 -4.52 -10.60
N ASP A 26 15.18 -4.51 -10.87
CA ASP A 26 15.84 -5.59 -11.58
C ASP A 26 15.82 -6.90 -10.76
N LEU A 27 16.12 -6.84 -9.47
CA LEU A 27 16.10 -7.99 -8.57
C LEU A 27 14.70 -8.65 -8.50
N VAL A 28 13.65 -7.85 -8.34
CA VAL A 28 12.26 -8.32 -8.29
C VAL A 28 11.86 -8.99 -9.60
N ALA A 29 12.20 -8.37 -10.74
CA ALA A 29 11.93 -8.91 -12.06
C ALA A 29 12.69 -10.22 -12.31
N ASP A 30 13.98 -10.28 -11.96
CA ASP A 30 14.82 -11.48 -12.14
C ASP A 30 14.35 -12.64 -11.26
N ALA A 31 13.77 -12.33 -10.08
CA ALA A 31 13.14 -13.31 -9.20
C ALA A 31 11.74 -13.76 -9.68
N GLY A 32 11.21 -13.21 -10.77
CA GLY A 32 9.89 -13.54 -11.32
C GLY A 32 8.72 -12.86 -10.62
N TYR A 33 8.97 -11.90 -9.73
CA TYR A 33 7.92 -11.12 -9.08
C TYR A 33 7.59 -9.85 -9.87
N ARG A 34 6.41 -9.26 -9.57
CA ARG A 34 5.93 -8.07 -10.27
C ARG A 34 5.68 -6.86 -9.38
N ASN A 35 5.53 -7.05 -8.09
CA ASN A 35 5.18 -5.97 -7.16
C ASN A 35 6.38 -5.54 -6.34
N LEU A 36 6.61 -4.25 -6.25
CA LEU A 36 7.65 -3.64 -5.42
C LEU A 36 7.04 -2.47 -4.65
N ILE A 37 6.99 -2.60 -3.32
CA ILE A 37 6.42 -1.57 -2.43
C ILE A 37 7.35 -0.36 -2.36
N CYS A 38 6.76 0.83 -2.29
CA CYS A 38 7.48 2.07 -2.04
C CYS A 38 6.71 2.98 -1.07
N PHE A 39 7.42 3.94 -0.47
CA PHE A 39 6.90 4.78 0.58
C PHE A 39 6.99 6.27 0.22
N SER A 40 5.98 7.03 0.64
CA SER A 40 6.00 8.48 0.43
C SER A 40 7.01 9.20 1.32
N GLY A 41 7.22 8.69 2.52
CA GLY A 41 7.93 9.39 3.59
C GLY A 41 7.02 10.34 4.37
N ASN A 42 7.61 11.03 5.35
CA ASN A 42 6.92 11.97 6.22
C ASN A 42 6.81 13.37 5.59
N LYS A 43 5.78 14.13 5.99
CA LYS A 43 5.47 15.49 5.51
C LYS A 43 6.58 16.49 5.85
N ARG A 44 7.11 16.42 7.06
CA ARG A 44 8.16 17.33 7.54
C ARG A 44 7.86 18.81 7.24
N GLY A 45 6.58 19.19 7.33
CA GLY A 45 6.12 20.54 7.07
C GLY A 45 5.95 20.92 5.59
N VAL A 46 6.15 19.99 4.66
CA VAL A 46 5.90 20.20 3.23
C VAL A 46 4.41 20.16 2.93
N SER A 47 3.91 21.06 2.08
CA SER A 47 2.49 21.09 1.71
C SER A 47 2.10 19.88 0.86
N PRO A 48 0.82 19.46 0.85
CA PRO A 48 0.33 18.36 0.02
C PRO A 48 0.69 18.50 -1.46
N GLU A 49 0.60 19.70 -2.01
CA GLU A 49 0.89 20.00 -3.41
C GLU A 49 2.39 19.89 -3.71
N GLN A 50 3.22 20.43 -2.83
CA GLN A 50 4.68 20.35 -2.97
C GLN A 50 5.16 18.89 -2.85
N GLY A 51 4.67 18.16 -1.86
CA GLY A 51 5.02 16.74 -1.70
C GLY A 51 4.61 15.90 -2.89
N LEU A 52 3.45 16.19 -3.50
CA LEU A 52 3.00 15.53 -4.72
C LEU A 52 3.98 15.78 -5.88
N GLN A 53 4.42 17.03 -6.09
CA GLN A 53 5.39 17.38 -7.13
C GLN A 53 6.76 16.74 -6.88
N HIS A 54 7.21 16.70 -5.64
CA HIS A 54 8.45 16.03 -5.25
C HIS A 54 8.37 14.54 -5.58
N ALA A 55 7.30 13.85 -5.15
CA ALA A 55 7.11 12.43 -5.41
C ALA A 55 7.06 12.12 -6.91
N VAL A 56 6.33 12.92 -7.70
CA VAL A 56 6.30 12.79 -9.17
C VAL A 56 7.70 12.94 -9.77
N THR A 57 8.47 13.94 -9.32
CA THR A 57 9.82 14.19 -9.82
C THR A 57 10.76 13.02 -9.51
N GLY A 58 10.72 12.51 -8.29
CA GLY A 58 11.56 11.38 -7.87
C GLY A 58 11.19 10.09 -8.60
N LEU A 59 9.90 9.72 -8.59
CA LEU A 59 9.42 8.48 -9.19
C LEU A 59 9.59 8.43 -10.72
N LYS A 60 9.54 9.56 -11.41
CA LYS A 60 9.84 9.63 -12.85
C LYS A 60 11.26 9.15 -13.20
N ARG A 61 12.20 9.15 -12.27
CA ARG A 61 13.56 8.67 -12.48
C ARG A 61 13.63 7.14 -12.62
N ILE A 62 12.66 6.42 -12.05
CA ILE A 62 12.67 4.95 -11.98
C ILE A 62 11.53 4.29 -12.76
N ILE A 63 10.45 5.02 -13.06
CA ILE A 63 9.24 4.43 -13.67
C ILE A 63 9.53 3.77 -15.02
N LYS A 64 10.42 4.33 -15.84
CA LYS A 64 10.78 3.74 -17.12
C LYS A 64 11.47 2.37 -16.99
N GLN A 65 12.27 2.18 -15.96
CA GLN A 65 12.87 0.87 -15.66
C GLN A 65 11.80 -0.11 -15.19
N ALA A 66 10.87 0.32 -14.35
CA ALA A 66 9.74 -0.50 -13.89
C ALA A 66 8.88 -0.96 -15.09
N GLU A 67 8.53 -0.06 -16.00
CA GLU A 67 7.82 -0.37 -17.26
C GLU A 67 8.58 -1.40 -18.10
N LYS A 68 9.88 -1.17 -18.33
CA LYS A 68 10.73 -2.07 -19.12
C LYS A 68 10.83 -3.47 -18.52
N ARG A 69 10.86 -3.57 -17.21
CA ARG A 69 11.01 -4.83 -16.46
C ARG A 69 9.66 -5.50 -16.12
N GLY A 70 8.51 -4.84 -16.39
CA GLY A 70 7.19 -5.34 -16.06
C GLY A 70 6.91 -5.35 -14.55
N VAL A 71 7.62 -4.54 -13.77
CA VAL A 71 7.43 -4.37 -12.32
C VAL A 71 6.44 -3.24 -12.06
N ILE A 72 5.52 -3.45 -11.13
CA ILE A 72 4.57 -2.44 -10.66
C ILE A 72 5.07 -1.89 -9.33
N LEU A 73 5.36 -0.61 -9.29
CA LEU A 73 5.65 0.11 -8.05
C LEU A 73 4.33 0.33 -7.30
N GLN A 74 4.30 -0.02 -6.02
CA GLN A 74 3.12 0.04 -5.18
C GLN A 74 3.36 1.04 -4.04
N MET A 75 2.83 2.26 -4.13
CA MET A 75 2.89 3.23 -3.03
C MET A 75 1.93 2.82 -1.93
N GLU A 76 2.46 2.49 -0.77
CA GLU A 76 1.63 2.10 0.36
C GLU A 76 1.00 3.29 1.06
N LEU A 77 -0.30 3.18 1.33
CA LEU A 77 -1.08 4.18 2.07
C LEU A 77 -1.12 3.80 3.55
N PHE A 78 -0.60 4.69 4.41
CA PHE A 78 -0.62 4.50 5.86
C PHE A 78 -1.57 5.48 6.55
N ASN A 79 -2.02 5.14 7.76
CA ASN A 79 -2.72 6.11 8.58
C ASN A 79 -1.73 7.00 9.36
N SER A 80 -1.98 8.31 9.34
CA SER A 80 -1.23 9.29 10.12
C SER A 80 -1.88 9.61 11.47
N LYS A 81 -3.05 9.01 11.76
CA LYS A 81 -3.80 9.29 12.98
C LYS A 81 -3.31 8.50 14.19
N VAL A 82 -2.82 7.28 13.99
CA VAL A 82 -2.46 6.33 15.05
C VAL A 82 -1.04 5.81 14.89
N ASP A 83 -0.74 5.17 13.73
CA ASP A 83 0.48 4.34 13.62
C ASP A 83 1.68 5.08 13.04
N HIS A 84 1.45 5.99 12.06
CA HIS A 84 2.52 6.67 11.33
C HIS A 84 2.31 8.20 11.33
N PRO A 85 2.44 8.87 12.48
CA PRO A 85 2.30 10.33 12.56
C PRO A 85 3.17 11.02 11.52
N ASP A 86 2.61 12.05 10.86
CA ASP A 86 3.30 12.84 9.82
C ASP A 86 3.52 12.11 8.47
N TYR A 87 3.11 10.83 8.30
CA TYR A 87 3.24 10.15 7.01
C TYR A 87 2.46 10.89 5.91
N PHE A 88 3.02 10.94 4.71
CA PHE A 88 2.50 11.81 3.65
C PHE A 88 1.30 11.20 2.92
N ALA A 89 1.44 9.96 2.41
CA ALA A 89 0.40 9.26 1.67
C ALA A 89 -0.62 8.61 2.63
N ASP A 90 -1.36 9.45 3.37
CA ASP A 90 -2.28 9.05 4.42
C ASP A 90 -3.75 8.99 3.99
N ASN A 91 -4.02 9.16 2.70
CA ASN A 91 -5.37 9.07 2.15
C ASN A 91 -5.35 8.68 0.66
N SER A 92 -6.45 8.08 0.20
CA SER A 92 -6.57 7.62 -1.19
C SER A 92 -6.58 8.76 -2.21
N ALA A 93 -7.15 9.90 -1.90
CA ALA A 93 -7.25 11.02 -2.85
C ALA A 93 -5.86 11.54 -3.29
N TRP A 94 -4.94 11.70 -2.35
CA TRP A 94 -3.57 12.10 -2.64
C TRP A 94 -2.83 11.03 -3.47
N GLY A 95 -2.96 9.76 -3.08
CA GLY A 95 -2.35 8.65 -3.81
C GLY A 95 -2.85 8.55 -5.25
N ILE A 96 -4.16 8.70 -5.48
CA ILE A 96 -4.77 8.71 -6.81
C ILE A 96 -4.26 9.90 -7.64
N ALA A 97 -4.12 11.08 -7.05
CA ALA A 97 -3.53 12.23 -7.73
C ALA A 97 -2.09 11.95 -8.18
N LEU A 98 -1.31 11.25 -7.37
CA LEU A 98 0.04 10.80 -7.72
C LEU A 98 0.02 9.83 -8.92
N CYS A 99 -0.86 8.82 -8.89
CA CYS A 99 -1.03 7.88 -10.01
C CYS A 99 -1.37 8.62 -11.32
N LYS A 100 -2.31 9.57 -11.27
CA LYS A 100 -2.72 10.37 -12.43
C LYS A 100 -1.58 11.21 -13.00
N GLN A 101 -0.75 11.82 -12.15
CA GLN A 101 0.36 12.66 -12.61
C GLN A 101 1.55 11.85 -13.16
N LEU A 102 1.77 10.64 -12.65
CA LEU A 102 2.77 9.72 -13.20
C LEU A 102 2.31 9.12 -14.53
N GLY A 103 1.01 8.84 -14.68
CA GLY A 103 0.41 8.38 -15.92
C GLY A 103 0.93 7.02 -16.40
N SER A 104 1.42 6.16 -15.49
CA SER A 104 1.99 4.85 -15.82
C SER A 104 1.15 3.72 -15.23
N ALA A 105 0.88 2.70 -16.04
CA ALA A 105 0.24 1.47 -15.55
C ALA A 105 1.14 0.69 -14.57
N ASN A 106 2.44 0.97 -14.56
CA ASN A 106 3.41 0.34 -13.67
C ASN A 106 3.61 1.11 -12.34
N PHE A 107 2.71 2.04 -12.04
CA PHE A 107 2.61 2.67 -10.73
C PHE A 107 1.18 2.56 -10.23
N LYS A 108 0.99 1.97 -9.07
CA LYS A 108 -0.29 1.76 -8.40
C LYS A 108 -0.16 2.09 -6.91
N LEU A 109 -1.27 2.01 -6.21
CA LEU A 109 -1.33 2.10 -4.76
C LEU A 109 -1.45 0.70 -4.17
N LEU A 110 -0.77 0.47 -3.07
CA LEU A 110 -1.10 -0.57 -2.13
C LEU A 110 -2.15 0.03 -1.19
N TYR A 111 -3.37 -0.49 -1.27
CA TYR A 111 -4.47 -0.07 -0.43
C TYR A 111 -4.53 -0.97 0.81
N ASP A 112 -3.93 -0.50 1.90
CA ASP A 112 -4.03 -1.18 3.19
C ASP A 112 -5.37 -0.83 3.85
N ILE A 113 -6.24 -1.83 3.94
CA ILE A 113 -7.61 -1.67 4.43
C ILE A 113 -7.62 -1.24 5.91
N TYR A 114 -6.68 -1.77 6.72
CA TYR A 114 -6.53 -1.36 8.11
C TYR A 114 -6.21 0.14 8.22
N HIS A 115 -5.18 0.57 7.49
CA HIS A 115 -4.77 1.97 7.52
C HIS A 115 -5.85 2.90 6.98
N MET A 116 -6.50 2.54 5.89
CA MET A 116 -7.52 3.38 5.27
C MET A 116 -8.84 3.41 6.05
N GLN A 117 -9.17 2.35 6.80
CA GLN A 117 -10.30 2.42 7.74
C GLN A 117 -10.06 3.49 8.81
N ILE A 118 -8.87 3.54 9.38
CA ILE A 118 -8.49 4.53 10.39
C ILE A 118 -8.44 5.95 9.79
N SER A 119 -7.88 6.08 8.58
CA SER A 119 -7.70 7.38 7.93
C SER A 119 -9.00 7.98 7.42
N GLU A 120 -9.80 7.23 6.66
CA GLU A 120 -10.91 7.79 5.90
C GLU A 120 -12.22 6.98 5.96
N GLY A 121 -12.14 5.68 6.26
CA GLY A 121 -13.33 4.82 6.25
C GLY A 121 -13.92 4.61 4.86
N ASP A 122 -15.22 4.26 4.78
CA ASP A 122 -15.98 4.10 3.52
C ASP A 122 -15.27 3.19 2.48
N ILE A 123 -14.66 2.11 2.99
CA ILE A 123 -13.73 1.23 2.27
C ILE A 123 -14.33 0.68 0.97
N ILE A 124 -15.56 0.14 1.03
CA ILE A 124 -16.19 -0.52 -0.12
C ILE A 124 -16.46 0.46 -1.27
N ARG A 125 -16.92 1.68 -0.98
CA ARG A 125 -17.14 2.69 -2.01
C ARG A 125 -15.83 3.17 -2.60
N THR A 126 -14.83 3.43 -1.77
CA THR A 126 -13.49 3.84 -2.20
C THR A 126 -12.87 2.80 -3.14
N ILE A 127 -12.94 1.51 -2.79
CA ILE A 127 -12.47 0.41 -3.65
C ILE A 127 -13.23 0.40 -4.98
N ARG A 128 -14.56 0.40 -4.94
CA ARG A 128 -15.38 0.32 -6.15
C ARG A 128 -15.12 1.46 -7.11
N ASP A 129 -15.01 2.67 -6.59
CA ASP A 129 -14.94 3.90 -7.39
C ASP A 129 -13.52 4.20 -7.88
N ASN A 130 -12.47 3.56 -7.28
CA ASN A 130 -11.07 3.85 -7.57
C ASN A 130 -10.20 2.60 -7.80
N HIS A 131 -10.80 1.43 -8.02
CA HIS A 131 -10.07 0.15 -8.14
C HIS A 131 -8.96 0.15 -9.19
N GLU A 132 -9.09 0.96 -10.23
CA GLU A 132 -8.09 1.07 -11.31
C GLU A 132 -6.72 1.57 -10.81
N TYR A 133 -6.68 2.25 -9.66
CA TYR A 133 -5.45 2.75 -9.04
C TYR A 133 -4.85 1.78 -8.01
N PHE A 134 -5.61 0.76 -7.58
CA PHE A 134 -5.17 -0.18 -6.56
C PHE A 134 -4.57 -1.44 -7.19
N GLY A 135 -3.31 -1.73 -6.88
CA GLY A 135 -2.57 -2.87 -7.42
C GLY A 135 -2.30 -3.97 -6.41
N HIS A 136 -2.53 -3.70 -5.14
CA HIS A 136 -2.34 -4.63 -4.03
C HIS A 136 -3.20 -4.22 -2.84
N TYR A 137 -3.61 -5.18 -2.02
CA TYR A 137 -4.38 -4.92 -0.79
C TYR A 137 -3.71 -5.58 0.40
N HIS A 138 -3.72 -4.89 1.56
CA HIS A 138 -3.41 -5.46 2.85
C HIS A 138 -4.64 -5.51 3.75
N THR A 139 -4.66 -6.47 4.69
CA THR A 139 -5.75 -6.70 5.63
C THR A 139 -5.23 -6.80 7.05
N ALA A 140 -5.90 -6.15 7.99
CA ALA A 140 -5.76 -6.36 9.43
C ALA A 140 -7.01 -5.88 10.16
N GLY A 141 -7.23 -6.33 11.38
CA GLY A 141 -8.37 -5.95 12.21
C GLY A 141 -8.23 -4.54 12.80
N VAL A 142 -9.31 -3.76 12.76
CA VAL A 142 -9.39 -2.43 13.38
C VAL A 142 -10.35 -2.52 14.58
N PRO A 143 -9.93 -2.02 15.76
CA PRO A 143 -8.61 -1.47 16.11
C PRO A 143 -7.55 -2.55 16.38
N GLY A 144 -6.29 -2.14 16.44
CA GLY A 144 -5.18 -2.91 17.01
C GLY A 144 -4.33 -3.71 16.03
N ARG A 145 -4.68 -3.73 14.73
CA ARG A 145 -3.95 -4.44 13.66
C ARG A 145 -3.83 -5.95 13.92
N ASN A 146 -4.82 -6.54 14.61
CA ASN A 146 -4.86 -7.97 14.94
C ASN A 146 -5.69 -8.77 13.93
N GLU A 147 -6.22 -9.94 14.36
CA GLU A 147 -7.03 -10.85 13.57
C GLU A 147 -8.21 -10.12 12.89
N ILE A 148 -8.64 -10.64 11.73
CA ILE A 148 -9.76 -10.07 10.94
C ILE A 148 -11.10 -10.76 11.17
N ASN A 149 -11.26 -11.51 12.26
CA ASN A 149 -12.49 -12.19 12.67
C ASN A 149 -13.52 -11.21 13.29
N ASP A 150 -14.44 -11.71 14.08
CA ASP A 150 -15.54 -10.95 14.69
C ASP A 150 -15.15 -10.05 15.88
N THR A 151 -13.87 -10.02 16.25
CA THR A 151 -13.36 -9.19 17.36
C THR A 151 -12.98 -7.76 16.95
N GLN A 152 -13.27 -7.37 15.70
CA GLN A 152 -12.90 -6.08 15.12
C GLN A 152 -14.05 -5.48 14.29
N GLU A 153 -13.94 -4.25 13.80
CA GLU A 153 -15.06 -3.49 13.26
C GLU A 153 -15.33 -3.67 11.75
N LEU A 154 -14.39 -4.25 10.97
CA LEU A 154 -14.51 -4.42 9.52
C LEU A 154 -15.21 -5.74 9.15
N PHE A 155 -16.19 -5.67 8.26
CA PHE A 155 -16.81 -6.89 7.71
C PHE A 155 -16.10 -7.34 6.43
N TYR A 156 -14.96 -8.04 6.59
CA TYR A 156 -14.10 -8.49 5.50
C TYR A 156 -14.79 -9.27 4.38
N PRO A 157 -15.74 -10.18 4.62
CA PRO A 157 -16.44 -10.87 3.52
C PRO A 157 -17.11 -9.91 2.52
N ALA A 158 -17.66 -8.78 2.97
CA ALA A 158 -18.25 -7.79 2.06
C ALA A 158 -17.19 -7.00 1.31
N ILE A 159 -16.06 -6.68 1.98
CA ILE A 159 -14.94 -5.97 1.37
C ILE A 159 -14.30 -6.82 0.27
N ILE A 160 -14.02 -8.10 0.54
CA ILE A 160 -13.42 -9.00 -0.46
C ILE A 160 -14.36 -9.20 -1.65
N LYS A 161 -15.68 -9.37 -1.41
CA LYS A 161 -16.67 -9.41 -2.51
C LYS A 161 -16.67 -8.13 -3.35
N ALA A 162 -16.43 -6.97 -2.73
CA ALA A 162 -16.31 -5.72 -3.48
C ALA A 162 -15.04 -5.68 -4.34
N ILE A 163 -13.91 -6.14 -3.81
CA ILE A 163 -12.66 -6.29 -4.57
C ILE A 163 -12.86 -7.25 -5.75
N ASN A 164 -13.41 -8.44 -5.51
CA ASN A 164 -13.66 -9.44 -6.56
C ASN A 164 -14.55 -8.91 -7.68
N LYS A 165 -15.57 -8.11 -7.38
CA LYS A 165 -16.46 -7.50 -8.36
C LYS A 165 -15.78 -6.49 -9.28
N THR A 166 -14.61 -5.95 -8.92
CA THR A 166 -13.84 -5.05 -9.79
C THR A 166 -13.06 -5.79 -10.88
N GLY A 167 -13.00 -7.13 -10.81
CA GLY A 167 -12.14 -7.93 -11.69
C GLY A 167 -10.67 -7.94 -11.27
N PHE A 168 -10.37 -7.52 -10.04
CA PHE A 168 -9.01 -7.56 -9.50
C PHE A 168 -8.44 -8.98 -9.51
N ASN A 169 -7.23 -9.13 -10.02
CA ASN A 169 -6.52 -10.41 -10.16
C ASN A 169 -5.12 -10.41 -9.51
N GLY A 170 -4.86 -9.45 -8.64
CA GLY A 170 -3.63 -9.36 -7.85
C GLY A 170 -3.73 -10.09 -6.53
N TYR A 171 -3.01 -9.61 -5.53
CA TYR A 171 -2.94 -10.22 -4.20
C TYR A 171 -3.65 -9.38 -3.16
N VAL A 172 -4.35 -10.07 -2.24
CA VAL A 172 -4.84 -9.54 -0.97
C VAL A 172 -4.02 -10.25 0.11
N ALA A 173 -3.10 -9.54 0.74
CA ALA A 173 -2.16 -10.11 1.70
C ALA A 173 -2.59 -9.83 3.14
N GLN A 174 -2.44 -10.85 3.98
CA GLN A 174 -2.67 -10.73 5.42
C GLN A 174 -1.46 -10.03 6.08
N GLU A 175 -1.70 -8.90 6.73
CA GLU A 175 -0.64 -8.12 7.41
C GLU A 175 -1.00 -7.80 8.87
N PHE A 176 -1.82 -8.62 9.47
CA PHE A 176 -2.19 -8.46 10.87
C PHE A 176 -1.12 -9.02 11.83
N LEU A 177 -1.15 -8.55 13.08
CA LEU A 177 -0.31 -9.02 14.18
C LEU A 177 -1.10 -10.06 14.99
N PRO A 178 -0.80 -11.36 14.87
CA PRO A 178 -1.57 -12.39 15.57
C PRO A 178 -1.44 -12.26 17.09
N THR A 179 -2.57 -12.35 17.80
CA THR A 179 -2.63 -12.27 19.26
C THR A 179 -2.11 -13.52 19.97
N PRO A 180 -2.28 -14.76 19.45
CA PRO A 180 -1.72 -15.94 20.06
C PRO A 180 -0.18 -15.89 20.12
N LYS A 181 0.39 -16.37 21.25
CA LYS A 181 1.84 -16.37 21.49
C LYS A 181 2.53 -17.64 21.00
N THR A 182 1.78 -18.69 20.63
CA THR A 182 2.32 -19.93 20.12
C THR A 182 2.30 -19.95 18.60
N ILE A 183 3.29 -20.61 17.98
CA ILE A 183 3.35 -20.76 16.51
C ILE A 183 2.08 -21.42 15.96
N LEU A 184 1.56 -22.44 16.62
CA LEU A 184 0.31 -23.11 16.20
C LEU A 184 -0.87 -22.13 16.23
N GLY A 185 -1.01 -21.35 17.30
CA GLY A 185 -2.08 -20.34 17.38
C GLY A 185 -1.96 -19.27 16.29
N GLN A 186 -0.73 -18.82 15.96
CA GLN A 186 -0.51 -17.85 14.87
C GLN A 186 -0.87 -18.44 13.49
N ILE A 187 -0.55 -19.73 13.26
CA ILE A 187 -0.94 -20.44 12.05
C ILE A 187 -2.47 -20.58 11.96
N GLU A 188 -3.15 -20.86 13.08
CA GLU A 188 -4.61 -20.93 13.13
C GLU A 188 -5.27 -19.59 12.83
N SER A 189 -4.75 -18.48 13.41
CA SER A 189 -5.19 -17.11 13.07
C SER A 189 -5.05 -16.83 11.57
N LEU A 190 -3.93 -17.20 10.96
CA LEU A 190 -3.72 -17.02 9.53
C LEU A 190 -4.68 -17.86 8.68
N ARG A 191 -4.95 -19.11 9.06
CA ARG A 191 -5.91 -19.98 8.37
C ARG A 191 -7.32 -19.42 8.46
N GLU A 192 -7.74 -18.95 9.64
CA GLU A 192 -9.04 -18.30 9.82
C GLU A 192 -9.15 -17.06 8.90
N ALA A 193 -8.14 -16.21 8.87
CA ALA A 193 -8.13 -15.02 8.02
C ALA A 193 -8.25 -15.37 6.52
N ILE A 194 -7.57 -16.42 6.06
CA ILE A 194 -7.70 -16.92 4.68
C ILE A 194 -9.14 -17.35 4.40
N LEU A 195 -9.76 -18.13 5.30
CA LEU A 195 -11.15 -18.60 5.14
C LEU A 195 -12.17 -17.45 5.13
N ILE A 196 -11.94 -16.40 5.93
CA ILE A 196 -12.79 -15.20 5.94
C ILE A 196 -12.71 -14.48 4.57
N CYS A 197 -11.57 -14.53 3.91
CA CYS A 197 -11.36 -13.91 2.60
C CYS A 197 -11.75 -14.80 1.42
N ASP A 198 -12.03 -16.07 1.62
CA ASP A 198 -12.42 -17.03 0.56
C ASP A 198 -13.94 -16.98 0.32
N VAL A 199 -14.42 -15.94 -0.41
CA VAL A 199 -15.85 -15.62 -0.59
C VAL A 199 -16.21 -15.22 -2.03
#